data_8efaff583c01fb1389ffd31e9655fd02
#
_entry.id   8efaff583c01fb1389ffd31e9655fd02
#
_cell.length_a   1.000
_cell.length_b   1.000
_cell.length_c   1.000
_cell.angle_alpha   90.00
_cell.angle_beta   90.00
_cell.angle_gamma   90.00
#
_symmetry.space_group_name_H-M   'P 1'
#
loop_
_entity.id
_entity.type
_entity.pdbx_description
1 polymer ?
#
loop_
_entity_poly.entity_id
_entity_poly.type
_entity_poly.pdbx_seq_one_letter_code
_entity_poly.pdbx_strand_id
1 'polypeptide(L)'
;MQKAAYITILSNGAKLVLNANTILYVQMIERTAEIHVSGGKVYETRMKISELEEALGDGFIKVHRGCLVSAMAIHDITDHINLNNGESLIYTIRKKNQIIARLQEAQKRLISGFTRDGIPATEEEYLSHYRGFDAMPFAFTDIEMVFDEERRAVD
;
A
#
# COMPACT_ATOMS: atom_id res chain seq x y z
N MET A 1 -13.18 8.85 5.39
CA MET A 1 -13.98 8.44 4.59
C MET A 1 -13.54 7.25 3.86
N GLN A 2 -14.36 6.56 3.31
CA GLN A 2 -14.02 5.42 2.72
C GLN A 2 -13.51 5.58 1.41
N LYS A 3 -12.60 4.76 0.97
CA LYS A 3 -12.16 4.72 -0.33
C LYS A 3 -13.11 3.99 -1.13
N ALA A 4 -13.18 4.18 -2.40
CA ALA A 4 -14.02 3.43 -3.27
C ALA A 4 -13.56 2.00 -3.28
N ALA A 5 -14.47 1.08 -3.27
CA ALA A 5 -14.13 -0.34 -3.32
C ALA A 5 -13.77 -0.74 -4.73
N TYR A 6 -14.29 -0.02 -5.73
CA TYR A 6 -14.03 -0.35 -7.12
C TYR A 6 -13.60 0.89 -7.87
N ILE A 7 -12.78 0.71 -8.87
CA ILE A 7 -12.46 1.81 -9.77
C ILE A 7 -12.75 1.38 -11.18
N THR A 8 -13.04 2.36 -12.03
CA THR A 8 -13.30 2.10 -13.43
C THR A 8 -12.13 2.61 -14.22
N ILE A 9 -11.57 1.79 -15.08
CA ILE A 9 -10.48 2.21 -15.93
C ILE A 9 -10.84 1.97 -17.38
N LEU A 10 -10.13 2.65 -18.26
CA LEU A 10 -10.31 2.43 -19.68
C LEU A 10 -9.11 1.61 -20.14
N SER A 11 -9.39 0.44 -20.66
CA SER A 11 -8.34 -0.44 -21.11
C SER A 11 -8.67 -0.90 -22.50
N ASN A 12 -7.84 -0.55 -23.47
CA ASN A 12 -8.05 -0.93 -24.87
C ASN A 12 -9.41 -0.49 -25.36
N GLY A 13 -9.84 0.68 -24.94
CA GLY A 13 -11.10 1.22 -25.42
C GLY A 13 -12.33 0.71 -24.71
N ALA A 14 -12.16 -0.18 -23.76
CA ALA A 14 -13.29 -0.72 -23.00
C ALA A 14 -13.21 -0.29 -21.55
N LYS A 15 -14.36 -0.17 -20.92
CA LYS A 15 -14.38 0.17 -19.51
C LYS A 15 -14.28 -1.11 -18.70
N LEU A 16 -13.40 -1.10 -17.72
CA LEU A 16 -13.26 -2.22 -16.82
C LEU A 16 -13.45 -1.73 -15.41
N VAL A 17 -14.12 -2.52 -14.60
CA VAL A 17 -14.34 -2.19 -13.20
C VAL A 17 -13.49 -3.14 -12.39
N LEU A 18 -12.55 -2.60 -11.61
CA LEU A 18 -11.65 -3.41 -10.83
C LEU A 18 -11.89 -3.21 -9.35
N ASN A 19 -11.78 -4.28 -8.60
CA ASN A 19 -11.86 -4.19 -7.15
C ASN A 19 -10.54 -3.63 -6.66
N ALA A 20 -10.57 -2.45 -6.09
CA ALA A 20 -9.35 -1.76 -5.67
C ALA A 20 -8.55 -2.56 -4.66
N ASN A 21 -9.23 -3.42 -3.90
CA ASN A 21 -8.52 -4.21 -2.89
C ASN A 21 -7.65 -5.31 -3.50
N THR A 22 -7.84 -5.61 -4.76
CA THR A 22 -7.00 -6.60 -5.40
C THR A 22 -5.79 -5.98 -6.10
N ILE A 23 -5.72 -4.66 -6.15
CA ILE A 23 -4.64 -3.99 -6.85
C ILE A 23 -3.43 -3.93 -5.92
N LEU A 24 -2.30 -4.42 -6.41
CA LEU A 24 -1.07 -4.41 -5.63
C LEU A 24 -0.28 -3.15 -5.89
N TYR A 25 -0.11 -2.79 -7.13
CA TYR A 25 0.60 -1.56 -7.46
C TYR A 25 0.30 -1.16 -8.89
N VAL A 26 0.59 0.08 -9.21
CA VAL A 26 0.42 0.64 -10.53
C VAL A 26 1.75 1.25 -10.92
N GLN A 27 2.23 0.91 -12.09
CA GLN A 27 3.51 1.42 -12.55
C GLN A 27 3.39 1.98 -13.95
N MET A 28 3.91 3.18 -14.15
CA MET A 28 3.88 3.79 -15.47
C MET A 28 5.03 3.24 -16.30
N ILE A 29 4.73 2.80 -17.50
CA ILE A 29 5.73 2.37 -18.43
C ILE A 29 5.50 3.24 -19.65
N GLU A 30 6.33 4.24 -19.79
CA GLU A 30 6.16 5.22 -20.85
C GLU A 30 4.82 5.92 -20.69
N ARG A 31 3.90 5.73 -21.58
CA ARG A 31 2.62 6.41 -21.48
C ARG A 31 1.49 5.53 -21.02
N THR A 32 1.81 4.34 -20.60
CA THR A 32 0.80 3.37 -20.22
C THR A 32 0.98 3.03 -18.74
N ALA A 33 -0.11 2.98 -18.02
CA ALA A 33 -0.08 2.55 -16.63
C ALA A 33 -0.40 1.06 -16.60
N GLU A 34 0.44 0.30 -15.92
CA GLU A 34 0.20 -1.12 -15.73
C GLU A 34 -0.34 -1.29 -14.32
N ILE A 35 -1.52 -1.86 -14.22
CA ILE A 35 -2.15 -2.10 -12.94
C ILE A 35 -2.01 -3.57 -12.61
N HIS A 36 -1.20 -3.86 -11.62
CA HIS A 36 -0.90 -5.23 -11.23
C HIS A 36 -1.82 -5.64 -10.10
N VAL A 37 -2.57 -6.70 -10.32
CA VAL A 37 -3.52 -7.18 -9.32
C VAL A 37 -3.09 -8.53 -8.81
N SER A 38 -3.68 -8.95 -7.71
CA SER A 38 -3.35 -10.24 -7.12
C SER A 38 -3.70 -11.32 -8.12
N GLY A 39 -2.95 -12.38 -8.09
CA GLY A 39 -3.16 -13.46 -9.05
C GLY A 39 -2.34 -13.34 -10.30
N GLY A 40 -1.53 -12.28 -10.40
CA GLY A 40 -0.61 -12.16 -11.52
C GLY A 40 -1.15 -11.48 -12.76
N LYS A 41 -2.37 -10.98 -12.70
CA LYS A 41 -2.92 -10.34 -13.87
C LYS A 41 -2.51 -8.88 -13.93
N VAL A 42 -2.36 -8.36 -15.13
CA VAL A 42 -1.96 -6.98 -15.33
C VAL A 42 -2.91 -6.34 -16.32
N TYR A 43 -3.41 -5.17 -15.97
CA TYR A 43 -4.29 -4.42 -16.87
C TYR A 43 -3.56 -3.15 -17.28
N GLU A 44 -3.77 -2.72 -18.50
CA GLU A 44 -3.11 -1.51 -18.99
C GLU A 44 -4.12 -0.43 -19.27
N THR A 45 -3.75 0.80 -18.96
CA THR A 45 -4.63 1.93 -19.24
C THR A 45 -3.75 3.13 -19.56
N ARG A 46 -4.30 4.07 -20.30
CA ARG A 46 -3.59 5.31 -20.59
C ARG A 46 -3.96 6.41 -19.63
N MET A 47 -4.69 6.09 -18.58
CA MET A 47 -5.01 7.09 -17.59
C MET A 47 -3.73 7.58 -16.93
N LYS A 48 -3.75 8.82 -16.48
CA LYS A 48 -2.57 9.40 -15.86
C LYS A 48 -2.42 8.88 -14.45
N ILE A 49 -1.20 8.83 -13.98
CA ILE A 49 -0.94 8.34 -12.63
C ILE A 49 -1.68 9.20 -11.60
N SER A 50 -1.81 10.51 -11.86
CA SER A 50 -2.50 11.37 -10.93
C SER A 50 -3.98 11.05 -10.87
N GLU A 51 -4.56 10.65 -11.99
CA GLU A 51 -5.95 10.27 -12.01
C GLU A 51 -6.16 8.98 -11.24
N LEU A 52 -5.22 8.07 -11.40
CA LEU A 52 -5.31 6.80 -10.69
C LEU A 52 -5.08 7.00 -9.20
N GLU A 53 -4.18 7.89 -8.86
CA GLU A 53 -3.90 8.17 -7.46
C GLU A 53 -5.13 8.71 -6.77
N GLU A 54 -5.82 9.61 -7.44
CA GLU A 54 -7.01 10.18 -6.87
C GLU A 54 -8.11 9.14 -6.76
N ALA A 55 -8.26 8.31 -7.77
CA ALA A 55 -9.31 7.29 -7.76
C ALA A 55 -9.06 6.23 -6.68
N LEU A 56 -7.80 5.88 -6.46
CA LEU A 56 -7.49 4.83 -5.52
C LEU A 56 -7.47 5.29 -4.06
N GLY A 57 -7.17 6.57 -3.85
CA GLY A 57 -7.31 7.12 -2.52
C GLY A 57 -6.14 6.84 -1.60
N ASP A 58 -6.40 7.03 -0.31
CA ASP A 58 -5.35 7.04 0.69
C ASP A 58 -4.66 5.73 0.95
N GLY A 59 -5.21 4.66 0.51
CA GLY A 59 -4.60 3.35 0.74
C GLY A 59 -3.43 3.06 -0.18
N PHE A 60 -3.18 3.95 -1.15
CA PHE A 60 -2.09 3.77 -2.07
C PHE A 60 -1.05 4.86 -1.84
N ILE A 61 0.21 4.47 -1.91
CA ILE A 61 1.30 5.37 -1.61
C ILE A 61 2.14 5.55 -2.85
N LYS A 62 2.43 6.81 -3.18
CA LYS A 62 3.25 7.10 -4.33
C LYS A 62 4.70 6.97 -3.91
N VAL A 63 5.37 5.96 -4.40
CA VAL A 63 6.74 5.66 -3.98
C VAL A 63 7.77 6.26 -4.93
N HIS A 64 7.39 6.59 -6.15
CA HIS A 64 8.15 7.48 -7.00
C HIS A 64 7.15 7.99 -8.03
N ARG A 65 7.58 8.90 -8.87
CA ARG A 65 6.63 9.61 -9.69
C ARG A 65 5.82 8.73 -10.64
N GLY A 66 6.26 7.55 -10.89
CA GLY A 66 5.55 6.64 -11.78
C GLY A 66 5.02 5.40 -11.11
N CYS A 67 4.92 5.39 -9.80
CA CYS A 67 4.51 4.16 -9.13
C CYS A 67 3.67 4.42 -7.90
N LEU A 68 2.52 3.75 -7.84
CA LEU A 68 1.66 3.78 -6.66
C LEU A 68 1.59 2.35 -6.12
N VAL A 69 1.70 2.19 -4.82
CA VAL A 69 1.70 0.87 -4.22
C VAL A 69 0.66 0.79 -3.13
N SER A 70 -0.10 -0.28 -3.11
CA SER A 70 -1.08 -0.48 -2.06
C SER A 70 -0.36 -0.70 -0.74
N ALA A 71 -0.76 0.03 0.29
CA ALA A 71 -0.14 -0.11 1.60
C ALA A 71 -0.28 -1.53 2.10
N MET A 72 -1.35 -2.22 1.74
CA MET A 72 -1.55 -3.57 2.21
C MET A 72 -0.68 -4.58 1.49
N ALA A 73 -0.10 -4.21 0.38
CA ALA A 73 0.74 -5.12 -0.37
C ALA A 73 2.20 -5.06 0.07
N ILE A 74 2.57 -4.07 0.86
CA ILE A 74 3.95 -3.88 1.24
C ILE A 74 4.32 -4.78 2.41
N HIS A 75 5.38 -5.55 2.23
CA HIS A 75 5.89 -6.40 3.30
C HIS A 75 6.90 -5.60 4.13
N ASP A 76 7.86 -4.99 3.49
CA ASP A 76 8.83 -4.16 4.19
C ASP A 76 9.51 -3.22 3.20
N ILE A 77 10.30 -2.32 3.70
CA ILE A 77 11.02 -1.34 2.90
C ILE A 77 12.48 -1.38 3.29
N THR A 78 13.30 -1.74 2.33
CA THR A 78 14.74 -1.73 2.53
C THR A 78 15.33 -0.88 1.42
N ASP A 79 16.16 -1.45 0.57
CA ASP A 79 16.64 -0.75 -0.61
C ASP A 79 15.51 -0.68 -1.60
N HIS A 80 14.51 -1.52 -1.44
CA HIS A 80 13.38 -1.58 -2.33
C HIS A 80 12.11 -1.66 -1.52
N ILE A 81 11.00 -1.45 -2.17
CA ILE A 81 9.71 -1.71 -1.53
C ILE A 81 9.45 -3.19 -1.81
N ASN A 82 9.48 -3.99 -0.79
CA ASN A 82 9.29 -5.43 -0.96
C ASN A 82 7.85 -5.80 -0.69
N LEU A 83 7.25 -6.49 -1.62
CA LEU A 83 5.83 -6.79 -1.55
C LEU A 83 5.60 -8.19 -0.99
N ASN A 84 4.41 -8.41 -0.49
CA ASN A 84 4.06 -9.69 0.10
C ASN A 84 4.12 -10.83 -0.90
N ASN A 85 3.98 -10.52 -2.18
CA ASN A 85 4.02 -11.56 -3.20
C ASN A 85 5.44 -11.86 -3.69
N GLY A 86 6.43 -11.23 -3.07
CA GLY A 86 7.81 -11.52 -3.43
C GLY A 86 8.42 -10.55 -4.43
N GLU A 87 7.61 -9.68 -5.00
CA GLU A 87 8.15 -8.70 -5.93
C GLU A 87 8.78 -7.54 -5.19
N SER A 88 9.67 -6.82 -5.85
CA SER A 88 10.33 -5.66 -5.28
C SER A 88 10.23 -4.51 -6.26
N LEU A 89 9.99 -3.33 -5.72
CA LEU A 89 9.85 -2.14 -6.54
C LEU A 89 10.85 -1.10 -6.09
N ILE A 90 11.32 -0.28 -7.01
CA ILE A 90 12.23 0.78 -6.64
C ILE A 90 11.41 1.97 -6.16
N TYR A 91 12.03 2.84 -5.41
CA TYR A 91 11.37 4.02 -4.93
C TYR A 91 12.40 5.15 -4.84
N THR A 92 11.91 6.36 -4.63
CA THR A 92 12.77 7.52 -4.53
C THR A 92 13.36 7.52 -3.14
N ILE A 93 14.61 7.12 -3.03
CA ILE A 93 15.26 6.89 -1.75
C ILE A 93 15.24 8.09 -0.81
N ARG A 94 15.45 9.27 -1.33
CA ARG A 94 15.46 10.43 -0.45
C ARG A 94 14.07 10.72 0.12
N LYS A 95 13.03 10.03 -0.35
CA LYS A 95 11.70 10.18 0.20
C LYS A 95 11.32 9.05 1.12
N LYS A 96 12.30 8.25 1.51
CA LYS A 96 12.02 7.06 2.31
C LYS A 96 11.21 7.37 3.57
N ASN A 97 11.60 8.42 4.27
CA ASN A 97 10.91 8.73 5.52
C ASN A 97 9.47 9.17 5.28
N GLN A 98 9.23 9.87 4.19
CA GLN A 98 7.88 10.27 3.87
C GLN A 98 7.03 9.07 3.51
N ILE A 99 7.61 8.14 2.78
CA ILE A 99 6.90 6.93 2.38
C ILE A 99 6.55 6.12 3.61
N ILE A 100 7.49 5.99 4.54
CA ILE A 100 7.23 5.24 5.75
C ILE A 100 6.14 5.91 6.57
N ALA A 101 6.15 7.23 6.63
CA ALA A 101 5.13 7.94 7.39
C ALA A 101 3.75 7.71 6.78
N ARG A 102 3.66 7.72 5.45
CA ARG A 102 2.39 7.48 4.79
C ARG A 102 1.90 6.06 5.03
N LEU A 103 2.83 5.12 5.05
CA LEU A 103 2.49 3.74 5.30
C LEU A 103 1.95 3.57 6.71
N GLN A 104 2.58 4.21 7.66
CA GLN A 104 2.12 4.13 9.03
C GLN A 104 0.74 4.73 9.20
N GLU A 105 0.49 5.81 8.49
CA GLU A 105 -0.80 6.43 8.56
C GLU A 105 -1.87 5.50 8.01
N ALA A 106 -1.58 4.82 6.92
CA ALA A 106 -2.52 3.89 6.34
C ALA A 106 -2.78 2.72 7.29
N GLN A 107 -1.74 2.29 7.98
CA GLN A 107 -1.91 1.19 8.91
C GLN A 107 -2.74 1.59 10.12
N LYS A 108 -2.63 2.82 10.54
CA LYS A 108 -3.44 3.29 11.65
C LYS A 108 -4.91 3.27 11.29
N ARG A 109 -5.22 3.56 10.04
CA ARG A 109 -6.61 3.52 9.62
C ARG A 109 -7.15 2.11 9.64
N LEU A 110 -6.30 1.13 9.32
CA LEU A 110 -6.72 -0.24 9.39
C LEU A 110 -7.00 -0.64 10.84
N ILE A 111 -6.14 -0.20 11.73
CA ILE A 111 -6.34 -0.50 13.15
C ILE A 111 -7.64 0.11 13.64
N SER A 112 -7.90 1.34 13.22
CA SER A 112 -9.13 1.99 13.63
C SER A 112 -10.34 1.25 13.12
N GLY A 113 -10.26 0.74 11.91
CA GLY A 113 -11.36 -0.01 11.36
C GLY A 113 -11.62 -1.25 12.16
N PHE A 114 -10.58 -1.95 12.55
CA PHE A 114 -10.73 -3.14 13.35
C PHE A 114 -11.38 -2.77 14.69
N THR A 115 -10.92 -1.69 15.28
CA THR A 115 -11.42 -1.29 16.55
C THR A 115 -12.91 -1.08 16.53
N ARG A 116 -13.39 -0.50 15.45
CA ARG A 116 -14.80 -0.21 15.37
C ARG A 116 -15.65 -1.44 15.36
N ASP A 117 -15.13 -2.53 14.95
CA ASP A 117 -15.87 -3.75 14.87
C ASP A 117 -15.58 -4.64 16.06
N GLY A 118 -15.09 -4.07 17.11
CA GLY A 118 -14.84 -4.87 18.28
C GLY A 118 -13.53 -5.60 18.25
N ILE A 119 -12.69 -5.20 17.34
CA ILE A 119 -11.42 -5.83 17.23
C ILE A 119 -10.44 -5.02 18.03
N PRO A 120 -9.22 -5.43 18.18
CA PRO A 120 -8.28 -4.79 19.07
C PRO A 120 -8.27 -3.28 19.00
N ALA A 121 -8.28 -2.62 20.10
CA ALA A 121 -8.33 -1.20 20.16
C ALA A 121 -6.98 -0.59 20.44
N THR A 122 -6.07 -1.34 20.99
CA THR A 122 -4.76 -0.80 21.31
C THR A 122 -3.74 -1.42 20.39
N GLU A 123 -2.60 -0.79 20.34
CA GLU A 123 -1.53 -1.29 19.54
C GLU A 123 -1.18 -2.71 19.98
N GLU A 124 -1.15 -2.90 21.26
CA GLU A 124 -0.82 -4.18 21.80
C GLU A 124 -1.83 -5.23 21.40
N GLU A 125 -3.09 -4.87 21.46
CA GLU A 125 -4.13 -5.78 21.08
C GLU A 125 -4.05 -6.07 19.58
N TYR A 126 -3.71 -5.07 18.82
CA TYR A 126 -3.60 -5.25 17.39
C TYR A 126 -2.46 -6.22 17.07
N LEU A 127 -1.34 -6.03 17.70
CA LEU A 127 -0.21 -6.91 17.47
C LEU A 127 -0.56 -8.33 17.89
N SER A 128 -1.27 -8.45 18.96
CA SER A 128 -1.66 -9.75 19.44
C SER A 128 -2.59 -10.44 18.45
N HIS A 129 -3.51 -9.67 17.90
CA HIS A 129 -4.48 -10.21 16.96
C HIS A 129 -3.78 -10.72 15.69
N TYR A 130 -2.75 -10.03 15.25
CA TYR A 130 -2.07 -10.41 14.05
C TYR A 130 -0.81 -11.24 14.28
N ARG A 131 -0.59 -11.63 15.50
CA ARG A 131 0.65 -12.26 15.85
C ARG A 131 1.07 -13.38 14.96
N GLY A 132 0.25 -14.16 14.52
CA GLY A 132 0.62 -15.27 13.70
C GLY A 132 0.62 -14.99 12.23
N PHE A 133 0.39 -13.77 11.83
CA PHE A 133 0.28 -13.43 10.45
C PHE A 133 1.56 -12.87 9.95
N ASP A 134 2.18 -13.53 9.05
CA ASP A 134 3.37 -13.02 8.50
C ASP A 134 3.09 -11.87 7.66
N ALA A 135 1.88 -11.69 7.32
CA ALA A 135 1.59 -10.63 6.44
C ALA A 135 1.38 -9.33 7.10
N MET A 136 1.68 -9.21 8.33
CA MET A 136 1.58 -7.96 8.95
C MET A 136 2.40 -7.02 8.20
N PRO A 137 1.85 -5.98 7.69
CA PRO A 137 2.59 -5.09 6.85
C PRO A 137 3.68 -4.45 7.64
N PHE A 138 4.76 -4.24 7.00
CA PHE A 138 5.80 -3.49 7.55
C PHE A 138 6.22 -4.08 8.79
N ALA A 139 5.84 -5.24 8.94
CA ALA A 139 6.17 -6.01 10.01
C ALA A 139 6.19 -5.15 11.18
N PHE A 140 5.56 -5.48 12.16
CA PHE A 140 5.57 -4.70 13.31
C PHE A 140 6.89 -4.63 13.97
N THR A 141 7.80 -5.42 13.55
CA THR A 141 9.14 -5.26 14.04
C THR A 141 9.62 -3.94 13.55
N ASP A 142 9.31 -3.62 12.31
CA ASP A 142 9.75 -2.36 11.80
C ASP A 142 8.97 -1.28 12.46
N ILE A 143 7.76 -1.53 12.75
CA ILE A 143 6.99 -0.55 13.40
C ILE A 143 7.51 -0.35 14.75
N GLU A 144 7.91 -1.38 15.36
CA GLU A 144 8.47 -1.31 16.59
C GLU A 144 9.63 -0.46 16.48
N MET A 145 10.42 -0.62 15.47
CA MET A 145 11.48 0.21 15.23
C MET A 145 11.01 1.57 15.06
N VAL A 146 9.95 1.76 14.43
CA VAL A 146 9.48 3.06 14.19
C VAL A 146 8.92 3.65 15.42
N PHE A 147 8.15 2.92 16.16
CA PHE A 147 7.69 3.39 17.40
C PHE A 147 8.85 3.60 18.27
N ASP A 148 9.78 2.73 18.18
CA ASP A 148 10.92 2.89 18.93
C ASP A 148 11.67 3.95 18.38
N GLU A 149 11.61 4.19 17.13
CA GLU A 149 12.32 5.14 16.55
C GLU A 149 11.85 6.34 16.92
N GLU A 150 10.72 6.44 17.20
CA GLU A 150 10.32 7.49 17.77
C GLU A 150 10.81 7.35 19.05
N ARG A 151 11.15 6.20 19.43
CA ARG A 151 11.75 5.98 20.61
C ARG A 151 13.11 5.65 20.32
N ARG A 152 13.47 5.17 19.18
CA ARG A 152 14.76 4.84 18.94
C ARG A 152 15.03 4.87 17.52
N ALA A 153 14.31 5.46 16.84
CA ALA A 153 14.59 5.64 15.52
C ALA A 153 14.75 4.55 14.73
N VAL A 154 14.49 3.80 14.59
CA VAL A 154 14.43 2.90 13.84
C VAL A 154 15.17 2.66 13.07
N ASP A 155 15.52 2.62 13.20
CA ASP A 155 16.03 2.24 12.65
C ASP A 155 16.11 2.22 11.97
#